data_2d957ff979eee94889e076ccdfeefc8a
#
_entry.id   2d957ff979eee94889e076ccdfeefc8a
#
_cell.length_a   1.000
_cell.length_b   1.000
_cell.length_c   1.000
_cell.angle_alpha   90.00
_cell.angle_beta   90.00
_cell.angle_gamma   90.00
#
_symmetry.space_group_name_H-M   'P 1'
#
loop_
_entity.id
_entity.type
_entity.pdbx_description
1 polymer ?
#
loop_
_entity_poly.entity_id
_entity_poly.type
_entity_poly.pdbx_seq_one_letter_code
_entity_poly.pdbx_strand_id
1 'polypeptide(L)'
;FGGNVFTTLTYYGFFDPINQLSILVPFKYTDYLYSFLVVLRVYLSGLSFIFMCRYFGKRRLYSIIGALVYISTSYVFFWGIKHPFFLNPMIYLPVLVVGLDLILRKKKPYIFIFGISLSALSGFYFLYMMTIMLFLYANVRFMELYKCSEQKIKEYVWSFLRVFAMYILGISLVAIVLLPHIMAFLDSNRVGNIEDYYGFFDLKYLKFMLSLFYAKAQDFDFTISPLVFFTLIIAFFKYQKSRKPLLFLTGLSIICLGMPFAGRIMNGFSYATNRWMFGTGLLLSYLFVDTMEELMERKHKAFIIKILGILNVLCFVFYIIGGDKYQLIGLILVDIAFFLVYFLNDYIEKKLSFISKMGSLMVVVLLIPANACVVGIMTYYDTGYIEEYRKYDNFSRYENSQEVFFKNSEYVSKEEYFRTDGSSFTQNLGMIAGFPNSYLYFSIINPHIGEFFDELEIADHRNKIFFAGMDGRAVAGNLVSNKYFLAKGKYKGEVPYGYTLKAPKGQYKIYENKYFLPFGYTYDKYTTYDEIKDAFSLDKEANMLDMVYLEEKIPDIEQGVPKKYYSEIPYKVEVGNRVRYKPNKYIDFSYDNKSEDGKENKKLNSSGKYLKVLFDDDKKKETYLY
;
A
#
# COMPACT_ATOMS: atom_id res chain seq x y z
N PHE A 1 11.76 -17.50 -7.59
CA PHE A 1 11.06 -18.23 -6.52
C PHE A 1 9.94 -19.15 -7.03
N GLY A 2 9.69 -19.27 -8.31
CA GLY A 2 8.71 -20.19 -8.89
C GLY A 2 7.28 -19.65 -9.02
N GLY A 3 7.08 -18.35 -8.85
CA GLY A 3 5.79 -17.69 -9.09
C GLY A 3 5.62 -17.29 -10.56
N ASN A 4 4.37 -17.21 -11.01
CA ASN A 4 4.03 -16.68 -12.31
C ASN A 4 4.19 -15.16 -12.34
N VAL A 5 5.06 -14.65 -13.22
CA VAL A 5 5.36 -13.21 -13.37
C VAL A 5 4.09 -12.40 -13.66
N PHE A 6 3.22 -12.88 -14.56
CA PHE A 6 1.97 -12.19 -14.91
C PHE A 6 1.05 -12.01 -13.71
N THR A 7 0.80 -13.07 -12.96
CA THR A 7 -0.13 -13.00 -11.83
C THR A 7 0.44 -12.23 -10.65
N THR A 8 1.75 -12.33 -10.41
CA THR A 8 2.41 -11.68 -9.29
C THR A 8 2.65 -10.18 -9.53
N LEU A 9 3.21 -9.80 -10.70
CA LEU A 9 3.60 -8.42 -10.96
C LEU A 9 2.46 -7.53 -11.46
N THR A 10 1.39 -8.10 -12.01
CA THR A 10 0.22 -7.33 -12.46
C THR A 10 -0.41 -6.55 -11.31
N TYR A 11 -0.39 -7.09 -10.09
CA TYR A 11 -0.85 -6.38 -8.90
C TYR A 11 -0.10 -5.05 -8.67
N TYR A 12 1.17 -4.99 -9.03
CA TYR A 12 2.03 -3.80 -8.90
C TYR A 12 2.04 -2.92 -10.15
N GLY A 13 1.09 -3.11 -11.04
CA GLY A 13 0.95 -2.29 -12.24
C GLY A 13 1.92 -2.67 -13.37
N PHE A 14 2.25 -3.96 -13.52
CA PHE A 14 3.09 -4.43 -14.63
C PHE A 14 2.51 -4.03 -16.00
N PHE A 15 1.19 -4.10 -16.18
CA PHE A 15 0.51 -3.69 -17.41
C PHE A 15 0.01 -2.23 -17.39
N ASP A 16 0.32 -1.46 -16.34
CA ASP A 16 -0.01 -0.04 -16.32
C ASP A 16 0.64 0.68 -17.51
N PRO A 17 -0.13 1.32 -18.40
CA PRO A 17 0.41 1.99 -19.59
C PRO A 17 1.50 3.02 -19.27
N ILE A 18 1.43 3.66 -18.09
CA ILE A 18 2.45 4.62 -17.66
C ILE A 18 3.75 3.90 -17.29
N ASN A 19 3.67 2.74 -16.63
CA ASN A 19 4.85 1.92 -16.31
C ASN A 19 5.49 1.33 -17.58
N GLN A 20 4.70 1.03 -18.61
CA GLN A 20 5.19 0.48 -19.87
C GLN A 20 6.16 1.44 -20.61
N LEU A 21 6.17 2.73 -20.27
CA LEU A 21 7.19 3.65 -20.76
C LEU A 21 8.61 3.22 -20.37
N SER A 22 8.75 2.35 -19.37
CA SER A 22 10.05 1.78 -18.98
C SER A 22 10.72 0.94 -20.06
N ILE A 23 9.95 0.39 -21.01
CA ILE A 23 10.49 -0.37 -22.15
C ILE A 23 11.37 0.52 -23.04
N LEU A 24 11.11 1.82 -23.06
CA LEU A 24 11.83 2.79 -23.89
C LEU A 24 13.13 3.30 -23.26
N VAL A 25 13.40 2.92 -21.99
CA VAL A 25 14.51 3.50 -21.21
C VAL A 25 15.48 2.39 -20.80
N PRO A 26 16.80 2.52 -21.08
CA PRO A 26 17.81 1.56 -20.65
C PRO A 26 17.82 1.40 -19.12
N PHE A 27 18.06 0.18 -18.64
CA PHE A 27 18.02 -0.21 -17.23
C PHE A 27 18.79 0.75 -16.28
N LYS A 28 19.96 1.22 -16.71
CA LYS A 28 20.80 2.14 -15.92
C LYS A 28 20.14 3.50 -15.59
N TYR A 29 19.05 3.86 -16.27
CA TYR A 29 18.32 5.11 -16.06
C TYR A 29 16.96 4.89 -15.38
N THR A 30 16.68 3.71 -14.87
CA THR A 30 15.39 3.34 -14.28
C THR A 30 15.01 4.24 -13.10
N ASP A 31 15.97 4.70 -12.30
CA ASP A 31 15.70 5.58 -11.15
C ASP A 31 15.23 6.98 -11.57
N TYR A 32 15.87 7.52 -12.61
CA TYR A 32 15.42 8.79 -13.20
C TYR A 32 14.03 8.66 -13.82
N LEU A 33 13.79 7.54 -14.49
CA LEU A 33 12.48 7.23 -15.04
C LEU A 33 11.44 7.10 -13.93
N TYR A 34 11.74 6.40 -12.85
CA TYR A 34 10.83 6.27 -11.71
C TYR A 34 10.38 7.64 -11.19
N SER A 35 11.33 8.54 -10.95
CA SER A 35 11.05 9.89 -10.52
C SER A 35 10.22 10.68 -11.54
N PHE A 36 10.55 10.56 -12.82
CA PHE A 36 9.77 11.14 -13.91
C PHE A 36 8.34 10.61 -13.96
N LEU A 37 8.12 9.30 -13.79
CA LEU A 37 6.80 8.69 -13.82
C LEU A 37 5.92 9.12 -12.63
N VAL A 38 6.51 9.44 -11.48
CA VAL A 38 5.78 10.06 -10.36
C VAL A 38 5.27 11.44 -10.77
N VAL A 39 6.16 12.30 -11.27
CA VAL A 39 5.80 13.66 -11.71
C VAL A 39 4.77 13.62 -12.85
N LEU A 40 4.94 12.71 -13.81
CA LEU A 40 4.00 12.53 -14.92
C LEU A 40 2.60 12.16 -14.41
N ARG A 41 2.48 11.26 -13.42
CA ARG A 41 1.18 10.90 -12.84
C ARG A 41 0.52 12.06 -12.12
N VAL A 42 1.27 12.85 -11.37
CA VAL A 42 0.76 14.08 -10.73
C VAL A 42 0.26 15.06 -11.79
N TYR A 43 1.02 15.27 -12.85
CA TYR A 43 0.64 16.15 -13.96
C TYR A 43 -0.64 15.65 -14.67
N LEU A 44 -0.72 14.36 -15.00
CA LEU A 44 -1.88 13.74 -15.63
C LEU A 44 -3.12 13.82 -14.72
N SER A 45 -2.95 13.68 -13.40
CA SER A 45 -4.04 13.84 -12.41
C SER A 45 -4.60 15.27 -12.45
N GLY A 46 -3.73 16.28 -12.53
CA GLY A 46 -4.16 17.67 -12.70
C GLY A 46 -4.91 17.90 -14.01
N LEU A 47 -4.39 17.36 -15.13
CA LEU A 47 -5.04 17.47 -16.44
C LEU A 47 -6.42 16.80 -16.47
N SER A 48 -6.56 15.61 -15.94
CA SER A 48 -7.84 14.88 -15.89
C SER A 48 -8.87 15.61 -15.03
N PHE A 49 -8.45 16.21 -13.92
CA PHE A 49 -9.29 17.06 -13.10
C PHE A 49 -9.77 18.31 -13.87
N ILE A 50 -8.86 19.02 -14.58
CA ILE A 50 -9.23 20.16 -15.43
C ILE A 50 -10.23 19.73 -16.50
N PHE A 51 -9.99 18.60 -17.17
CA PHE A 51 -10.89 18.04 -18.17
C PHE A 51 -12.30 17.86 -17.60
N MET A 52 -12.43 17.24 -16.43
CA MET A 52 -13.71 17.04 -15.72
C MET A 52 -14.37 18.39 -15.40
N CYS A 53 -13.66 19.33 -14.81
CA CYS A 53 -14.18 20.65 -14.47
C CYS A 53 -14.69 21.40 -15.73
N ARG A 54 -13.92 21.36 -16.82
CA ARG A 54 -14.32 21.99 -18.09
C ARG A 54 -15.54 21.33 -18.71
N TYR A 55 -15.66 20.01 -18.62
CA TYR A 55 -16.86 19.29 -19.05
C TYR A 55 -18.12 19.77 -18.29
N PHE A 56 -18.01 19.99 -16.98
CA PHE A 56 -19.09 20.54 -16.16
C PHE A 56 -19.24 22.07 -16.22
N GLY A 57 -18.61 22.71 -17.18
CA GLY A 57 -18.79 24.14 -17.47
C GLY A 57 -18.06 25.11 -16.54
N LYS A 58 -17.09 24.62 -15.73
CA LYS A 58 -16.32 25.49 -14.84
C LYS A 58 -15.34 26.39 -15.60
N ARG A 59 -15.08 27.59 -15.08
CA ARG A 59 -14.12 28.54 -15.67
C ARG A 59 -12.72 27.95 -15.74
N ARG A 60 -11.99 28.15 -16.86
CA ARG A 60 -10.67 27.58 -17.09
C ARG A 60 -9.70 27.89 -15.95
N LEU A 61 -9.64 29.15 -15.52
CA LEU A 61 -8.72 29.59 -14.46
C LEU A 61 -9.01 28.88 -13.12
N TYR A 62 -10.29 28.80 -12.72
CA TYR A 62 -10.68 28.12 -11.50
C TYR A 62 -10.43 26.61 -11.57
N SER A 63 -10.59 26.01 -12.75
CA SER A 63 -10.26 24.61 -12.97
C SER A 63 -8.78 24.33 -12.80
N ILE A 64 -7.90 25.24 -13.24
CA ILE A 64 -6.45 25.12 -13.06
C ILE A 64 -6.07 25.26 -11.57
N ILE A 65 -6.64 26.23 -10.86
CA ILE A 65 -6.38 26.44 -9.43
C ILE A 65 -6.89 25.24 -8.63
N GLY A 66 -8.08 24.71 -8.96
CA GLY A 66 -8.62 23.52 -8.32
C GLY A 66 -7.78 22.27 -8.60
N ALA A 67 -7.15 22.17 -9.79
CA ALA A 67 -6.21 21.09 -10.08
C ALA A 67 -4.97 21.15 -9.19
N LEU A 68 -4.45 22.34 -8.90
CA LEU A 68 -3.36 22.53 -7.93
C LEU A 68 -3.78 22.03 -6.54
N VAL A 69 -5.01 22.34 -6.10
CA VAL A 69 -5.55 21.81 -4.83
C VAL A 69 -5.61 20.28 -4.87
N TYR A 70 -6.12 19.70 -5.96
CA TYR A 70 -6.29 18.25 -6.12
C TYR A 70 -4.98 17.48 -6.03
N ILE A 71 -3.94 17.98 -6.71
CA ILE A 71 -2.62 17.33 -6.71
C ILE A 71 -1.77 17.66 -5.48
N SER A 72 -2.21 18.59 -4.62
CA SER A 72 -1.52 18.98 -3.38
C SER A 72 -2.10 18.32 -2.13
N THR A 73 -2.84 17.22 -2.28
CA THR A 73 -3.36 16.45 -1.14
C THR A 73 -2.27 15.60 -0.50
N SER A 74 -2.42 15.28 0.79
CA SER A 74 -1.52 14.36 1.52
C SER A 74 -1.38 13.01 0.84
N TYR A 75 -2.41 12.57 0.13
CA TYR A 75 -2.40 11.32 -0.64
C TYR A 75 -1.25 11.28 -1.65
N VAL A 76 -1.01 12.39 -2.36
CA VAL A 76 0.08 12.50 -3.35
C VAL A 76 1.44 12.44 -2.67
N PHE A 77 1.62 13.15 -1.56
CA PHE A 77 2.91 13.19 -0.84
C PHE A 77 3.25 11.86 -0.17
N PHE A 78 2.26 11.16 0.35
CA PHE A 78 2.50 9.90 1.05
C PHE A 78 2.65 8.72 0.07
N TRP A 79 1.71 8.57 -0.88
CA TRP A 79 1.68 7.41 -1.77
C TRP A 79 2.52 7.57 -3.02
N GLY A 80 2.69 8.80 -3.53
CA GLY A 80 3.37 9.05 -4.80
C GLY A 80 4.79 8.52 -4.87
N ILE A 81 5.52 8.54 -3.75
CA ILE A 81 6.89 8.05 -3.68
C ILE A 81 6.94 6.56 -3.33
N LYS A 82 6.09 6.12 -2.41
CA LYS A 82 6.07 4.70 -1.97
C LYS A 82 5.55 3.75 -3.04
N HIS A 83 4.45 4.15 -3.67
CA HIS A 83 3.72 3.34 -4.65
C HIS A 83 3.16 4.23 -5.77
N PRO A 84 3.95 4.62 -6.77
CA PRO A 84 3.53 5.57 -7.81
C PRO A 84 2.21 5.22 -8.48
N PHE A 85 1.92 3.93 -8.67
CA PHE A 85 0.67 3.48 -9.29
C PHE A 85 -0.59 3.75 -8.42
N PHE A 86 -0.42 4.08 -7.12
CA PHE A 86 -1.52 4.56 -6.28
C PHE A 86 -2.05 5.92 -6.74
N LEU A 87 -1.30 6.68 -7.54
CA LEU A 87 -1.77 7.93 -8.13
C LEU A 87 -2.69 7.71 -9.35
N ASN A 88 -2.69 6.52 -9.94
CA ASN A 88 -3.49 6.23 -11.13
C ASN A 88 -5.00 6.49 -10.96
N PRO A 89 -5.65 6.15 -9.82
CA PRO A 89 -7.06 6.49 -9.62
C PRO A 89 -7.33 8.00 -9.64
N MET A 90 -6.36 8.83 -9.31
CA MET A 90 -6.49 10.28 -9.45
C MET A 90 -6.52 10.74 -10.92
N ILE A 91 -5.95 9.95 -11.82
CA ILE A 91 -6.02 10.18 -13.28
C ILE A 91 -7.36 9.68 -13.82
N TYR A 92 -7.73 8.44 -13.47
CA TYR A 92 -8.85 7.76 -14.13
C TYR A 92 -10.22 8.16 -13.55
N LEU A 93 -10.36 8.42 -12.26
CA LEU A 93 -11.65 8.73 -11.64
C LEU A 93 -12.31 9.99 -12.24
N PRO A 94 -11.63 11.13 -12.45
CA PRO A 94 -12.24 12.27 -13.12
C PRO A 94 -12.71 11.97 -14.54
N VAL A 95 -11.96 11.18 -15.30
CA VAL A 95 -12.30 10.76 -16.66
C VAL A 95 -13.52 9.83 -16.66
N LEU A 96 -13.58 8.90 -15.71
CA LEU A 96 -14.70 7.96 -15.54
C LEU A 96 -15.98 8.68 -15.10
N VAL A 97 -15.89 9.69 -14.25
CA VAL A 97 -17.03 10.54 -13.87
C VAL A 97 -17.63 11.22 -15.11
N VAL A 98 -16.80 11.78 -15.99
CA VAL A 98 -17.27 12.36 -17.25
C VAL A 98 -17.86 11.29 -18.17
N GLY A 99 -17.19 10.16 -18.34
CA GLY A 99 -17.66 9.06 -19.16
C GLY A 99 -19.02 8.52 -18.71
N LEU A 100 -19.21 8.39 -17.40
CA LEU A 100 -20.46 7.95 -16.79
C LEU A 100 -21.59 8.98 -16.98
N ASP A 101 -21.32 10.28 -16.80
CA ASP A 101 -22.31 11.35 -17.05
C ASP A 101 -22.74 11.36 -18.53
N LEU A 102 -21.82 11.10 -19.46
CA LEU A 102 -22.15 10.97 -20.89
C LEU A 102 -23.12 9.80 -21.14
N ILE A 103 -22.92 8.64 -20.50
CA ILE A 103 -23.84 7.50 -20.63
C ILE A 103 -25.20 7.84 -20.05
N LEU A 104 -25.27 8.43 -18.86
CA LEU A 104 -26.52 8.84 -18.22
C LEU A 104 -27.29 9.86 -19.08
N ARG A 105 -26.59 10.72 -19.82
CA ARG A 105 -27.18 11.65 -20.81
C ARG A 105 -27.44 11.03 -22.17
N LYS A 106 -27.38 9.71 -22.29
CA LYS A 106 -27.62 8.94 -23.54
C LYS A 106 -26.67 9.33 -24.69
N LYS A 107 -25.43 9.82 -24.35
CA LYS A 107 -24.35 10.14 -25.30
C LYS A 107 -23.42 8.95 -25.54
N LYS A 108 -22.40 9.14 -26.39
CA LYS A 108 -21.42 8.12 -26.76
C LYS A 108 -20.61 7.66 -25.53
N PRO A 109 -20.43 6.34 -25.31
CA PRO A 109 -19.85 5.77 -24.11
C PRO A 109 -18.32 5.58 -24.15
N TYR A 110 -17.64 5.96 -25.23
CA TYR A 110 -16.26 5.58 -25.50
C TYR A 110 -15.29 5.97 -24.37
N ILE A 111 -15.43 7.18 -23.80
CA ILE A 111 -14.59 7.67 -22.69
C ILE A 111 -14.71 6.74 -21.47
N PHE A 112 -15.91 6.26 -21.19
CA PHE A 112 -16.15 5.33 -20.09
C PHE A 112 -15.53 3.96 -20.36
N ILE A 113 -15.77 3.38 -21.54
CA ILE A 113 -15.25 2.06 -21.91
C ILE A 113 -13.73 2.03 -21.83
N PHE A 114 -13.04 2.97 -22.52
CA PHE A 114 -11.59 3.03 -22.49
C PHE A 114 -11.04 3.41 -21.11
N GLY A 115 -11.73 4.28 -20.36
CA GLY A 115 -11.37 4.62 -19.00
C GLY A 115 -11.40 3.40 -18.07
N ILE A 116 -12.43 2.55 -18.18
CA ILE A 116 -12.50 1.28 -17.43
C ILE A 116 -11.36 0.33 -17.85
N SER A 117 -11.11 0.16 -19.15
CA SER A 117 -10.04 -0.71 -19.66
C SER A 117 -8.66 -0.27 -19.12
N LEU A 118 -8.34 1.01 -19.22
CA LEU A 118 -7.05 1.54 -18.73
C LEU A 118 -6.93 1.44 -17.21
N SER A 119 -8.03 1.68 -16.48
CA SER A 119 -8.05 1.50 -15.02
C SER A 119 -7.82 0.05 -14.61
N ALA A 120 -8.43 -0.90 -15.33
CA ALA A 120 -8.27 -2.32 -15.08
C ALA A 120 -6.83 -2.80 -15.32
N LEU A 121 -6.19 -2.33 -16.40
CA LEU A 121 -4.77 -2.61 -16.70
C LEU A 121 -3.84 -2.03 -15.64
N SER A 122 -4.17 -0.85 -15.11
CA SER A 122 -3.35 -0.18 -14.09
C SER A 122 -3.45 -0.84 -12.71
N GLY A 123 -4.56 -1.53 -12.40
CA GLY A 123 -4.73 -2.26 -11.15
C GLY A 123 -6.20 -2.45 -10.76
N PHE A 124 -6.63 -3.70 -10.68
CA PHE A 124 -8.02 -4.06 -10.32
C PHE A 124 -8.41 -3.57 -8.92
N TYR A 125 -7.45 -3.47 -7.99
CA TYR A 125 -7.67 -3.02 -6.62
C TYR A 125 -8.28 -1.60 -6.57
N PHE A 126 -7.70 -0.67 -7.33
CA PHE A 126 -8.23 0.69 -7.40
C PHE A 126 -9.47 0.78 -8.29
N LEU A 127 -9.59 -0.06 -9.32
CA LEU A 127 -10.80 -0.15 -10.12
C LEU A 127 -12.00 -0.54 -9.23
N TYR A 128 -11.83 -1.49 -8.31
CA TYR A 128 -12.86 -1.87 -7.35
C TYR A 128 -13.33 -0.66 -6.51
N MET A 129 -12.40 0.10 -5.92
CA MET A 129 -12.73 1.31 -5.15
C MET A 129 -13.46 2.36 -6.00
N MET A 130 -12.94 2.61 -7.21
CA MET A 130 -13.57 3.56 -8.14
C MET A 130 -14.96 3.10 -8.57
N THR A 131 -15.20 1.80 -8.72
CA THR A 131 -16.52 1.25 -9.07
C THR A 131 -17.56 1.57 -8.01
N ILE A 132 -17.22 1.43 -6.72
CA ILE A 132 -18.12 1.81 -5.61
C ILE A 132 -18.42 3.33 -5.67
N MET A 133 -17.41 4.16 -5.88
CA MET A 133 -17.59 5.61 -5.97
C MET A 133 -18.43 6.00 -7.18
N LEU A 134 -18.20 5.37 -8.34
CA LEU A 134 -18.97 5.60 -9.55
C LEU A 134 -20.42 5.14 -9.39
N PHE A 135 -20.66 4.05 -8.68
CA PHE A 135 -22.02 3.59 -8.36
C PHE A 135 -22.76 4.63 -7.50
N LEU A 136 -22.14 5.16 -6.46
CA LEU A 136 -22.73 6.22 -5.64
C LEU A 136 -22.99 7.49 -6.46
N TYR A 137 -22.00 7.91 -7.26
CA TYR A 137 -22.14 9.06 -8.15
C TYR A 137 -23.26 8.86 -9.18
N ALA A 138 -23.35 7.67 -9.81
CA ALA A 138 -24.37 7.36 -10.81
C ALA A 138 -25.79 7.52 -10.25
N ASN A 139 -26.03 7.00 -9.03
CA ASN A 139 -27.34 7.12 -8.37
C ASN A 139 -27.72 8.58 -8.09
N VAL A 140 -26.79 9.33 -7.50
CA VAL A 140 -27.04 10.75 -7.19
C VAL A 140 -27.26 11.54 -8.48
N ARG A 141 -26.42 11.30 -9.50
CA ARG A 141 -26.52 11.99 -10.79
C ARG A 141 -27.75 11.62 -11.59
N PHE A 142 -28.15 10.36 -11.55
CA PHE A 142 -29.42 9.92 -12.15
C PHE A 142 -30.61 10.65 -11.54
N MET A 143 -30.68 10.73 -10.19
CA MET A 143 -31.76 11.43 -9.50
C MET A 143 -31.84 12.91 -9.88
N GLU A 144 -30.69 13.53 -10.17
CA GLU A 144 -30.63 14.93 -10.63
C GLU A 144 -31.13 15.08 -12.07
N LEU A 145 -30.67 14.23 -13.00
CA LEU A 145 -31.00 14.31 -14.43
C LEU A 145 -32.45 13.92 -14.73
N TYR A 146 -32.98 12.93 -14.01
CA TYR A 146 -34.32 12.37 -14.28
C TYR A 146 -35.35 12.74 -13.21
N LYS A 147 -35.14 13.87 -12.53
CA LYS A 147 -36.01 14.31 -11.43
C LYS A 147 -37.49 14.45 -11.84
N CYS A 148 -37.77 14.92 -13.04
CA CYS A 148 -39.10 15.19 -13.57
C CYS A 148 -39.62 14.11 -14.53
N SER A 149 -38.96 12.94 -14.60
CA SER A 149 -39.40 11.87 -15.49
C SER A 149 -40.61 11.13 -14.92
N GLU A 150 -41.67 10.97 -15.73
CA GLU A 150 -42.84 10.17 -15.38
C GLU A 150 -42.53 8.66 -15.31
N GLN A 151 -41.56 8.20 -16.11
CA GLN A 151 -41.12 6.78 -16.17
C GLN A 151 -39.81 6.53 -15.44
N LYS A 152 -39.64 7.13 -14.28
CA LYS A 152 -38.35 7.15 -13.55
C LYS A 152 -37.75 5.78 -13.28
N ILE A 153 -38.56 4.78 -12.92
CA ILE A 153 -38.09 3.41 -12.65
C ILE A 153 -37.57 2.76 -13.94
N LYS A 154 -38.30 2.89 -15.05
CA LYS A 154 -37.91 2.35 -16.36
C LYS A 154 -36.59 2.97 -16.83
N GLU A 155 -36.49 4.31 -16.74
CA GLU A 155 -35.25 5.04 -17.09
C GLU A 155 -34.09 4.64 -16.19
N TYR A 156 -34.31 4.38 -14.90
CA TYR A 156 -33.31 3.90 -13.97
C TYR A 156 -32.75 2.54 -14.39
N VAL A 157 -33.64 1.57 -14.62
CA VAL A 157 -33.26 0.22 -15.03
C VAL A 157 -32.48 0.24 -16.35
N TRP A 158 -32.97 0.99 -17.36
CA TRP A 158 -32.27 1.10 -18.65
C TRP A 158 -30.92 1.81 -18.54
N SER A 159 -30.82 2.85 -17.72
CA SER A 159 -29.54 3.53 -17.46
C SER A 159 -28.55 2.62 -16.76
N PHE A 160 -29.02 1.87 -15.75
CA PHE A 160 -28.19 0.88 -15.03
C PHE A 160 -27.69 -0.21 -15.99
N LEU A 161 -28.58 -0.83 -16.77
CA LEU A 161 -28.17 -1.87 -17.72
C LEU A 161 -27.20 -1.35 -18.76
N ARG A 162 -27.37 -0.12 -19.24
CA ARG A 162 -26.45 0.50 -20.19
C ARG A 162 -25.09 0.76 -19.58
N VAL A 163 -25.02 1.32 -18.37
CA VAL A 163 -23.76 1.53 -17.66
C VAL A 163 -23.06 0.20 -17.40
N PHE A 164 -23.80 -0.80 -16.93
CA PHE A 164 -23.30 -2.13 -16.66
C PHE A 164 -22.75 -2.80 -17.94
N ALA A 165 -23.48 -2.76 -19.05
CA ALA A 165 -23.01 -3.30 -20.33
C ALA A 165 -21.71 -2.63 -20.82
N MET A 166 -21.62 -1.30 -20.70
CA MET A 166 -20.41 -0.56 -21.09
C MET A 166 -19.24 -0.82 -20.13
N TYR A 167 -19.52 -1.06 -18.86
CA TYR A 167 -18.52 -1.47 -17.87
C TYR A 167 -17.95 -2.86 -18.20
N ILE A 168 -18.84 -3.84 -18.44
CA ILE A 168 -18.42 -5.18 -18.85
C ILE A 168 -17.63 -5.15 -20.16
N LEU A 169 -18.08 -4.37 -21.15
CA LEU A 169 -17.32 -4.21 -22.40
C LEU A 169 -15.92 -3.66 -22.14
N GLY A 170 -15.78 -2.66 -21.26
CA GLY A 170 -14.48 -2.11 -20.89
C GLY A 170 -13.55 -3.13 -20.23
N ILE A 171 -14.09 -3.97 -19.34
CA ILE A 171 -13.33 -5.08 -18.72
C ILE A 171 -12.98 -6.16 -19.76
N SER A 172 -13.91 -6.51 -20.65
CA SER A 172 -13.70 -7.56 -21.64
C SER A 172 -12.56 -7.24 -22.61
N LEU A 173 -12.34 -5.96 -22.92
CA LEU A 173 -11.22 -5.53 -23.78
C LEU A 173 -9.84 -5.88 -23.19
N VAL A 174 -9.75 -6.06 -21.88
CA VAL A 174 -8.51 -6.36 -21.15
C VAL A 174 -8.57 -7.68 -20.38
N ALA A 175 -9.57 -8.51 -20.67
CA ALA A 175 -9.81 -9.76 -19.95
C ALA A 175 -8.62 -10.73 -19.97
N ILE A 176 -7.83 -10.73 -21.04
CA ILE A 176 -6.63 -11.55 -21.18
C ILE A 176 -5.59 -11.29 -20.07
N VAL A 177 -5.55 -10.08 -19.54
CA VAL A 177 -4.67 -9.69 -18.42
C VAL A 177 -5.41 -9.82 -17.10
N LEU A 178 -6.65 -9.35 -17.06
CA LEU A 178 -7.40 -9.19 -15.81
C LEU A 178 -7.89 -10.53 -15.25
N LEU A 179 -8.36 -11.45 -16.10
CA LEU A 179 -8.95 -12.71 -15.65
C LEU A 179 -7.93 -13.62 -14.94
N PRO A 180 -6.74 -13.91 -15.49
CA PRO A 180 -5.73 -14.68 -14.78
C PRO A 180 -5.32 -14.04 -13.45
N HIS A 181 -5.31 -12.70 -13.41
CA HIS A 181 -4.93 -11.97 -12.20
C HIS A 181 -6.01 -12.05 -11.10
N ILE A 182 -7.30 -11.98 -11.47
CA ILE A 182 -8.40 -12.19 -10.52
C ILE A 182 -8.39 -13.63 -10.01
N MET A 183 -8.19 -14.62 -10.87
CA MET A 183 -8.10 -16.02 -10.45
C MET A 183 -6.95 -16.22 -9.43
N ALA A 184 -5.76 -15.72 -9.74
CA ALA A 184 -4.62 -15.79 -8.82
C ALA A 184 -4.87 -15.04 -7.49
N PHE A 185 -5.64 -13.96 -7.51
CA PHE A 185 -6.05 -13.26 -6.28
C PHE A 185 -7.01 -14.12 -5.44
N LEU A 186 -8.00 -14.74 -6.07
CA LEU A 186 -8.98 -15.60 -5.38
C LEU A 186 -8.31 -16.85 -4.78
N ASP A 187 -7.32 -17.41 -5.47
CA ASP A 187 -6.55 -18.56 -4.98
C ASP A 187 -5.52 -18.17 -3.91
N SER A 188 -5.23 -16.87 -3.76
CA SER A 188 -4.20 -16.41 -2.82
C SER A 188 -4.64 -16.51 -1.36
N ASN A 189 -3.67 -16.75 -0.47
CA ASN A 189 -3.87 -16.79 0.98
C ASN A 189 -4.35 -15.45 1.60
N ARG A 190 -4.54 -14.41 0.80
CA ARG A 190 -5.11 -13.13 1.24
C ARG A 190 -6.62 -13.14 1.38
N VAL A 191 -7.29 -14.01 0.64
CA VAL A 191 -8.74 -14.16 0.70
C VAL A 191 -9.06 -14.98 1.94
N GLY A 192 -9.73 -14.40 2.92
CA GLY A 192 -10.13 -15.09 4.16
C GLY A 192 -9.40 -14.65 5.43
N ASN A 193 -8.27 -13.94 5.34
CA ASN A 193 -7.67 -13.30 6.52
C ASN A 193 -8.48 -12.07 6.94
N ILE A 194 -9.58 -12.31 7.61
CA ILE A 194 -10.44 -11.28 8.18
C ILE A 194 -9.87 -10.98 9.57
N GLU A 195 -9.27 -9.80 9.74
CA GLU A 195 -8.90 -9.34 11.08
C GLU A 195 -10.17 -9.18 11.94
N ASP A 196 -10.16 -9.71 13.15
CA ASP A 196 -11.33 -9.82 14.05
C ASP A 196 -11.79 -8.52 14.71
N TYR A 197 -11.29 -7.36 14.28
CA TYR A 197 -11.65 -6.08 14.89
C TYR A 197 -12.70 -5.32 14.09
N TYR A 198 -13.91 -5.14 14.70
CA TYR A 198 -14.96 -4.54 13.89
C TYR A 198 -16.08 -3.84 14.61
N GLY A 199 -15.73 -2.73 15.26
CA GLY A 199 -16.71 -1.71 15.58
C GLY A 199 -17.13 -0.92 14.35
N PHE A 200 -18.40 -0.55 14.22
CA PHE A 200 -18.87 0.44 13.26
C PHE A 200 -18.12 1.76 13.44
N PHE A 201 -17.75 2.06 14.68
CA PHE A 201 -17.06 3.27 15.14
C PHE A 201 -15.87 2.91 16.02
N ASP A 202 -14.70 3.50 15.71
CA ASP A 202 -13.55 3.53 16.61
C ASP A 202 -13.14 4.98 16.82
N LEU A 203 -12.96 5.39 18.08
CA LEU A 203 -12.47 6.73 18.44
C LEU A 203 -11.12 7.05 17.77
N LYS A 204 -10.27 6.05 17.54
CA LYS A 204 -9.01 6.23 16.78
C LYS A 204 -9.27 6.65 15.34
N TYR A 205 -10.34 6.14 14.71
CA TYR A 205 -10.72 6.49 13.35
C TYR A 205 -11.35 7.89 13.26
N LEU A 206 -11.98 8.38 14.32
CA LEU A 206 -12.46 9.77 14.36
C LEU A 206 -11.32 10.78 14.15
N LYS A 207 -10.11 10.43 14.58
CA LYS A 207 -8.89 11.19 14.30
C LYS A 207 -8.67 11.40 12.79
N PHE A 208 -9.00 10.44 11.94
CA PHE A 208 -8.85 10.56 10.49
C PHE A 208 -9.85 11.54 9.85
N MET A 209 -11.02 11.69 10.44
CA MET A 209 -11.96 12.74 10.05
C MET A 209 -11.41 14.13 10.34
N LEU A 210 -10.67 14.27 11.45
CA LEU A 210 -10.04 15.53 11.87
C LEU A 210 -8.71 15.78 11.13
N SER A 211 -8.21 14.83 10.37
CA SER A 211 -6.93 14.94 9.64
C SER A 211 -6.94 15.97 8.51
N LEU A 212 -8.11 16.49 8.12
CA LEU A 212 -8.23 17.65 7.22
C LEU A 212 -7.37 18.85 7.65
N PHE A 213 -7.09 18.97 8.95
CA PHE A 213 -6.26 20.03 9.55
C PHE A 213 -4.82 19.58 9.83
N TYR A 214 -4.42 18.42 9.37
CA TYR A 214 -3.08 17.89 9.66
C TYR A 214 -2.02 18.55 8.76
N ALA A 215 -0.90 18.91 9.32
CA ALA A 215 0.22 19.45 8.55
C ALA A 215 1.20 18.37 8.05
N LYS A 216 0.88 17.09 8.25
CA LYS A 216 1.72 15.94 7.91
C LYS A 216 0.90 14.88 7.18
N ALA A 217 1.47 14.28 6.13
CA ALA A 217 0.85 13.15 5.45
C ALA A 217 1.20 11.82 6.15
N GLN A 218 0.20 11.00 6.44
CA GLN A 218 0.33 9.65 6.96
C GLN A 218 -0.57 8.69 6.18
N ASP A 219 -0.42 7.38 6.41
CA ASP A 219 -1.13 6.32 5.66
C ASP A 219 -2.65 6.49 5.66
N PHE A 220 -3.21 6.93 6.79
CA PHE A 220 -4.66 7.06 6.99
C PHE A 220 -5.14 8.52 7.04
N ASP A 221 -4.23 9.48 7.16
CA ASP A 221 -4.57 10.88 7.33
C ASP A 221 -4.79 11.56 5.97
N PHE A 222 -5.91 12.25 5.85
CA PHE A 222 -6.23 13.01 4.67
C PHE A 222 -6.13 14.51 4.92
N THR A 223 -5.14 15.15 4.33
CA THR A 223 -4.91 16.60 4.41
C THR A 223 -5.07 17.24 3.03
N ILE A 224 -5.71 18.39 3.00
CA ILE A 224 -5.94 19.19 1.81
C ILE A 224 -5.66 20.67 2.10
N SER A 225 -5.52 21.49 1.06
CA SER A 225 -5.29 22.93 1.23
C SER A 225 -6.29 23.57 2.21
N PRO A 226 -5.83 24.41 3.17
CA PRO A 226 -6.70 25.14 4.10
C PRO A 226 -7.80 25.94 3.44
N LEU A 227 -7.60 26.39 2.20
CA LEU A 227 -8.59 27.14 1.42
C LEU A 227 -9.88 26.34 1.18
N VAL A 228 -9.80 25.02 1.12
CA VAL A 228 -10.96 24.13 0.96
C VAL A 228 -11.89 24.21 2.14
N PHE A 229 -11.36 24.42 3.33
CA PHE A 229 -12.17 24.58 4.52
C PHE A 229 -13.13 25.79 4.43
N PHE A 230 -12.64 26.93 3.93
CA PHE A 230 -13.51 28.09 3.72
C PHE A 230 -14.59 27.83 2.69
N THR A 231 -14.28 27.08 1.64
CA THR A 231 -15.26 26.70 0.61
C THR A 231 -16.31 25.74 1.13
N LEU A 232 -15.95 24.81 2.03
CA LEU A 232 -16.92 23.98 2.75
C LEU A 232 -17.89 24.84 3.54
N ILE A 233 -17.40 25.77 4.36
CA ILE A 233 -18.24 26.68 5.14
C ILE A 233 -19.16 27.48 4.22
N ILE A 234 -18.61 28.11 3.17
CA ILE A 234 -19.40 28.90 2.22
C ILE A 234 -20.47 28.04 1.54
N ALA A 235 -20.13 26.83 1.11
CA ALA A 235 -21.06 25.94 0.44
C ALA A 235 -22.25 25.51 1.33
N PHE A 236 -22.03 25.32 2.61
CA PHE A 236 -23.09 25.02 3.58
C PHE A 236 -24.00 26.24 3.84
N PHE A 237 -23.41 27.45 3.92
CA PHE A 237 -24.20 28.66 4.21
C PHE A 237 -24.94 29.22 3.02
N LYS A 238 -24.31 29.22 1.85
CA LYS A 238 -24.96 29.59 0.60
C LYS A 238 -25.53 28.36 -0.06
N TYR A 239 -26.42 27.67 0.66
CA TYR A 239 -27.08 26.47 0.18
C TYR A 239 -27.82 26.75 -1.13
N GLN A 240 -27.29 26.25 -2.23
CA GLN A 240 -27.95 26.24 -3.53
C GLN A 240 -28.51 24.84 -3.77
N LYS A 241 -29.77 24.75 -4.21
CA LYS A 241 -30.40 23.46 -4.54
C LYS A 241 -29.57 22.65 -5.55
N SER A 242 -28.85 23.32 -6.45
CA SER A 242 -27.94 22.71 -7.44
C SER A 242 -26.71 22.04 -6.81
N ARG A 243 -26.27 22.48 -5.62
CA ARG A 243 -25.12 21.91 -4.90
C ARG A 243 -25.47 20.74 -3.99
N LYS A 244 -26.75 20.48 -3.76
CA LYS A 244 -27.21 19.43 -2.86
C LYS A 244 -26.55 18.06 -3.13
N PRO A 245 -26.48 17.56 -4.38
CA PRO A 245 -25.84 16.29 -4.69
C PRO A 245 -24.36 16.26 -4.34
N LEU A 246 -23.65 17.32 -4.67
CA LEU A 246 -22.21 17.46 -4.39
C LEU A 246 -21.93 17.52 -2.88
N LEU A 247 -22.70 18.31 -2.14
CA LEU A 247 -22.60 18.41 -0.67
C LEU A 247 -22.92 17.08 0.02
N PHE A 248 -23.92 16.35 -0.49
CA PHE A 248 -24.26 15.01 0.01
C PHE A 248 -23.10 14.04 -0.17
N LEU A 249 -22.53 13.92 -1.38
CA LEU A 249 -21.40 13.02 -1.65
C LEU A 249 -20.15 13.43 -0.85
N THR A 250 -19.89 14.73 -0.73
CA THR A 250 -18.75 15.24 0.04
C THR A 250 -18.92 14.94 1.53
N GLY A 251 -20.09 15.23 2.11
CA GLY A 251 -20.40 14.94 3.50
C GLY A 251 -20.33 13.44 3.80
N LEU A 252 -20.91 12.60 2.93
CA LEU A 252 -20.82 11.15 3.05
C LEU A 252 -19.37 10.67 3.03
N SER A 253 -18.54 11.17 2.11
CA SER A 253 -17.14 10.76 2.01
C SER A 253 -16.34 11.15 3.26
N ILE A 254 -16.57 12.36 3.83
CA ILE A 254 -15.91 12.80 5.06
C ILE A 254 -16.32 11.92 6.25
N ILE A 255 -17.61 11.62 6.39
CA ILE A 255 -18.11 10.73 7.44
C ILE A 255 -17.49 9.34 7.32
N CYS A 256 -17.44 8.79 6.10
CA CYS A 256 -16.85 7.48 5.83
C CYS A 256 -15.35 7.41 6.16
N LEU A 257 -14.61 8.51 6.09
CA LEU A 257 -13.19 8.53 6.53
C LEU A 257 -13.04 8.22 8.02
N GLY A 258 -14.03 8.57 8.84
CA GLY A 258 -14.06 8.27 10.28
C GLY A 258 -14.64 6.88 10.62
N MET A 259 -15.00 6.06 9.62
CA MET A 259 -15.65 4.76 9.83
C MET A 259 -14.77 3.60 9.35
N PRO A 260 -14.24 2.75 10.26
CA PRO A 260 -13.46 1.55 9.88
C PRO A 260 -14.20 0.65 8.91
N PHE A 261 -15.51 0.49 9.09
CA PHE A 261 -16.36 -0.30 8.21
C PHE A 261 -16.33 0.17 6.76
N ALA A 262 -16.37 1.50 6.52
CA ALA A 262 -16.26 2.05 5.17
C ALA A 262 -14.87 1.75 4.55
N GLY A 263 -13.81 1.88 5.33
CA GLY A 263 -12.46 1.52 4.91
C GLY A 263 -12.32 0.04 4.54
N ARG A 264 -13.03 -0.86 5.25
CA ARG A 264 -13.08 -2.30 4.92
C ARG A 264 -13.83 -2.57 3.63
N ILE A 265 -15.01 -2.00 3.45
CA ILE A 265 -15.75 -2.15 2.18
C ILE A 265 -14.86 -1.72 1.02
N MET A 266 -14.19 -0.58 1.13
CA MET A 266 -13.28 -0.08 0.09
C MET A 266 -12.05 -0.97 -0.13
N ASN A 267 -11.68 -1.81 0.84
CA ASN A 267 -10.55 -2.74 0.77
C ASN A 267 -10.98 -4.20 0.55
N GLY A 268 -12.13 -4.45 -0.07
CA GLY A 268 -12.61 -5.79 -0.36
C GLY A 268 -12.86 -6.64 0.89
N PHE A 269 -13.35 -6.02 1.97
CA PHE A 269 -13.65 -6.63 3.27
C PHE A 269 -12.45 -7.24 4.02
N SER A 270 -11.22 -6.96 3.58
CA SER A 270 -9.99 -7.39 4.26
C SER A 270 -9.78 -6.59 5.57
N TYR A 271 -8.85 -5.66 5.62
CA TYR A 271 -8.63 -4.79 6.78
C TYR A 271 -9.06 -3.35 6.50
N ALA A 272 -9.29 -2.56 7.56
CA ALA A 272 -9.70 -1.17 7.40
C ALA A 272 -8.53 -0.31 6.88
N THR A 273 -8.78 0.50 5.84
CA THR A 273 -7.81 1.44 5.27
C THR A 273 -8.49 2.60 4.58
N ASN A 274 -7.85 3.78 4.58
CA ASN A 274 -8.35 4.97 3.89
C ASN A 274 -7.66 5.21 2.52
N ARG A 275 -7.11 4.18 1.88
CA ARG A 275 -6.49 4.31 0.54
C ARG A 275 -7.41 4.83 -0.55
N TRP A 276 -8.71 4.87 -0.31
CA TRP A 276 -9.75 5.42 -1.17
C TRP A 276 -9.93 6.95 -1.06
N MET A 277 -9.19 7.63 -0.17
CA MET A 277 -9.32 9.07 0.10
C MET A 277 -9.03 9.98 -1.10
N PHE A 278 -8.44 9.46 -2.19
CA PHE A 278 -8.32 10.18 -3.47
C PHE A 278 -9.69 10.65 -4.00
N GLY A 279 -10.77 9.88 -3.74
CA GLY A 279 -12.14 10.25 -4.10
C GLY A 279 -12.66 11.43 -3.26
N THR A 280 -12.36 11.47 -1.97
CA THR A 280 -12.65 12.63 -1.10
C THR A 280 -11.90 13.87 -1.60
N GLY A 281 -10.62 13.69 -2.00
CA GLY A 281 -9.82 14.75 -2.61
C GLY A 281 -10.46 15.33 -3.87
N LEU A 282 -11.00 14.46 -4.73
CA LEU A 282 -11.71 14.86 -5.94
C LEU A 282 -12.96 15.71 -5.62
N LEU A 283 -13.80 15.24 -4.70
CA LEU A 283 -15.04 15.92 -4.30
C LEU A 283 -14.75 17.29 -3.68
N LEU A 284 -13.81 17.34 -2.75
CA LEU A 284 -13.42 18.59 -2.08
C LEU A 284 -12.79 19.60 -3.03
N SER A 285 -11.91 19.16 -3.93
CA SER A 285 -11.30 20.03 -4.93
C SER A 285 -12.31 20.54 -5.97
N TYR A 286 -13.29 19.70 -6.33
CA TYR A 286 -14.37 20.13 -7.21
C TYR A 286 -15.32 21.14 -6.51
N LEU A 287 -15.64 20.90 -5.23
CA LEU A 287 -16.40 21.85 -4.43
C LEU A 287 -15.67 23.21 -4.31
N PHE A 288 -14.36 23.18 -4.13
CA PHE A 288 -13.51 24.38 -4.14
C PHE A 288 -13.68 25.17 -5.46
N VAL A 289 -13.62 24.50 -6.61
CA VAL A 289 -13.83 25.16 -7.91
C VAL A 289 -15.25 25.71 -8.03
N ASP A 290 -16.24 24.98 -7.55
CA ASP A 290 -17.66 25.37 -7.61
C ASP A 290 -18.00 26.59 -6.75
N THR A 291 -17.27 26.80 -5.66
CA THR A 291 -17.45 27.91 -4.72
C THR A 291 -16.39 29.03 -4.83
N MET A 292 -15.53 28.94 -5.84
CA MET A 292 -14.40 29.86 -5.97
C MET A 292 -14.83 31.34 -6.15
N GLU A 293 -15.95 31.59 -6.84
CA GLU A 293 -16.46 32.96 -6.99
C GLU A 293 -16.86 33.57 -5.64
N GLU A 294 -17.58 32.80 -4.82
CA GLU A 294 -18.02 33.24 -3.51
C GLU A 294 -16.83 33.46 -2.55
N LEU A 295 -15.79 32.63 -2.67
CA LEU A 295 -14.55 32.82 -1.91
C LEU A 295 -13.88 34.14 -2.30
N MET A 296 -13.80 34.44 -3.59
CA MET A 296 -13.20 35.67 -4.11
C MET A 296 -14.00 36.93 -3.76
N GLU A 297 -15.34 36.82 -3.61
CA GLU A 297 -16.19 37.90 -3.14
C GLU A 297 -16.07 38.17 -1.63
N ARG A 298 -15.32 37.32 -0.88
CA ARG A 298 -15.05 37.43 0.56
C ARG A 298 -16.29 37.60 1.41
N LYS A 299 -17.42 37.05 0.96
CA LYS A 299 -18.68 37.02 1.71
C LYS A 299 -18.53 36.15 2.96
N HIS A 300 -19.36 36.42 3.98
CA HIS A 300 -19.45 35.63 5.21
C HIS A 300 -18.25 35.71 6.17
N LYS A 301 -17.40 36.75 6.08
CA LYS A 301 -16.19 36.95 6.92
C LYS A 301 -16.47 36.76 8.42
N ALA A 302 -17.47 37.42 8.96
CA ALA A 302 -17.80 37.35 10.40
C ALA A 302 -18.19 35.92 10.83
N PHE A 303 -18.84 35.18 9.96
CA PHE A 303 -19.25 33.82 10.26
C PHE A 303 -18.04 32.84 10.22
N ILE A 304 -17.16 32.99 9.23
CA ILE A 304 -15.92 32.21 9.15
C ILE A 304 -15.07 32.45 10.41
N ILE A 305 -14.95 33.68 10.89
CA ILE A 305 -14.25 34.03 12.15
C ILE A 305 -14.83 33.25 13.33
N LYS A 306 -16.17 33.20 13.47
CA LYS A 306 -16.82 32.45 14.58
C LYS A 306 -16.47 30.96 14.51
N ILE A 307 -16.53 30.33 13.32
CA ILE A 307 -16.20 28.91 13.16
C ILE A 307 -14.72 28.67 13.44
N LEU A 308 -13.81 29.50 12.92
CA LEU A 308 -12.39 29.39 13.21
C LEU A 308 -12.12 29.50 14.71
N GLY A 309 -12.78 30.45 15.41
CA GLY A 309 -12.69 30.56 16.87
C GLY A 309 -13.09 29.25 17.58
N ILE A 310 -14.21 28.65 17.21
CA ILE A 310 -14.65 27.37 17.77
C ILE A 310 -13.65 26.27 17.50
N LEU A 311 -13.15 26.16 16.26
CA LEU A 311 -12.16 25.14 15.86
C LEU A 311 -10.84 25.31 16.61
N ASN A 312 -10.35 26.54 16.77
CA ASN A 312 -9.16 26.83 17.56
C ASN A 312 -9.30 26.32 19.00
N VAL A 313 -10.45 26.58 19.64
CA VAL A 313 -10.73 26.08 20.97
C VAL A 313 -10.78 24.55 21.01
N LEU A 314 -11.50 23.93 20.08
CA LEU A 314 -11.61 22.46 20.01
C LEU A 314 -10.26 21.78 19.76
N CYS A 315 -9.45 22.27 18.82
CA CYS A 315 -8.14 21.72 18.55
C CYS A 315 -7.16 21.92 19.71
N PHE A 316 -7.26 23.07 20.42
CA PHE A 316 -6.45 23.31 21.60
C PHE A 316 -6.82 22.37 22.76
N VAL A 317 -8.12 22.16 23.00
CA VAL A 317 -8.61 21.19 24.00
C VAL A 317 -8.15 19.78 23.62
N PHE A 318 -8.28 19.40 22.34
CA PHE A 318 -7.83 18.10 21.85
C PHE A 318 -6.32 17.90 22.03
N TYR A 319 -5.52 18.94 21.79
CA TYR A 319 -4.07 18.90 22.01
C TYR A 319 -3.72 18.68 23.50
N ILE A 320 -4.43 19.34 24.43
CA ILE A 320 -4.23 19.14 25.88
C ILE A 320 -4.54 17.69 26.31
N ILE A 321 -5.55 17.06 25.70
CA ILE A 321 -5.97 15.68 26.02
C ILE A 321 -5.02 14.61 25.42
N GLY A 322 -3.94 15.03 24.76
CA GLY A 322 -2.96 14.12 24.16
C GLY A 322 -3.00 14.06 22.61
N GLY A 323 -3.55 15.11 22.00
CA GLY A 323 -3.54 15.29 20.54
C GLY A 323 -2.14 15.59 20.00
N ASP A 324 -2.02 15.50 18.69
CA ASP A 324 -0.75 15.67 17.99
C ASP A 324 -0.49 17.16 17.66
N LYS A 325 0.77 17.60 17.83
CA LYS A 325 1.24 18.95 17.47
C LYS A 325 0.95 19.35 16.02
N TYR A 326 0.90 18.37 15.11
CA TYR A 326 0.65 18.62 13.67
C TYR A 326 -0.77 19.14 13.39
N GLN A 327 -1.73 18.85 14.25
CA GLN A 327 -3.08 19.43 14.16
C GLN A 327 -3.06 20.92 14.48
N LEU A 328 -2.33 21.34 15.52
CA LEU A 328 -2.15 22.75 15.84
C LEU A 328 -1.43 23.51 14.72
N ILE A 329 -0.37 22.93 14.17
CA ILE A 329 0.35 23.53 13.02
C ILE A 329 -0.61 23.69 11.83
N GLY A 330 -1.39 22.66 11.53
CA GLY A 330 -2.37 22.71 10.45
C GLY A 330 -3.44 23.80 10.67
N LEU A 331 -3.93 23.95 11.88
CA LEU A 331 -4.89 24.98 12.23
C LEU A 331 -4.28 26.39 12.11
N ILE A 332 -3.04 26.60 12.57
CA ILE A 332 -2.31 27.87 12.36
C ILE A 332 -2.20 28.20 10.87
N LEU A 333 -1.95 27.19 10.01
CA LEU A 333 -1.93 27.39 8.55
C LEU A 333 -3.31 27.83 8.02
N VAL A 334 -4.42 27.29 8.57
CA VAL A 334 -5.77 27.72 8.22
C VAL A 334 -5.99 29.18 8.64
N ASP A 335 -5.56 29.57 9.84
CA ASP A 335 -5.69 30.95 10.35
C ASP A 335 -4.85 31.94 9.51
N ILE A 336 -3.62 31.56 9.19
CA ILE A 336 -2.76 32.35 8.29
C ILE A 336 -3.42 32.50 6.90
N ALA A 337 -3.93 31.42 6.33
CA ALA A 337 -4.61 31.46 5.05
C ALA A 337 -5.84 32.38 5.09
N PHE A 338 -6.62 32.32 6.18
CA PHE A 338 -7.76 33.21 6.40
C PHE A 338 -7.31 34.67 6.45
N PHE A 339 -6.29 34.99 7.26
CA PHE A 339 -5.75 36.34 7.37
C PHE A 339 -5.29 36.88 6.01
N LEU A 340 -4.54 36.08 5.26
CA LEU A 340 -4.04 36.49 3.94
C LEU A 340 -5.19 36.71 2.94
N VAL A 341 -6.19 35.84 2.90
CA VAL A 341 -7.31 35.95 1.94
C VAL A 341 -8.25 37.10 2.29
N TYR A 342 -8.55 37.31 3.56
CA TYR A 342 -9.61 38.25 3.97
C TYR A 342 -9.11 39.63 4.45
N PHE A 343 -7.88 39.73 4.96
CA PHE A 343 -7.33 41.00 5.47
C PHE A 343 -6.24 41.59 4.58
N LEU A 344 -5.27 40.78 4.15
CA LEU A 344 -4.20 41.27 3.29
C LEU A 344 -4.75 41.73 1.93
N ASN A 345 -5.74 41.04 1.41
CA ASN A 345 -6.42 41.44 0.19
C ASN A 345 -7.18 42.78 0.35
N ASP A 346 -7.87 43.00 1.50
CA ASP A 346 -8.53 44.28 1.75
C ASP A 346 -7.51 45.44 1.78
N TYR A 347 -6.31 45.20 2.31
CA TYR A 347 -5.24 46.18 2.34
C TYR A 347 -4.66 46.47 0.94
N ILE A 348 -4.44 45.40 0.16
CA ILE A 348 -3.94 45.52 -1.22
C ILE A 348 -4.94 46.27 -2.12
N GLU A 349 -6.25 45.96 -2.01
CA GLU A 349 -7.30 46.62 -2.76
C GLU A 349 -7.37 48.13 -2.49
N LYS A 350 -7.23 48.52 -1.23
CA LYS A 350 -7.26 49.93 -0.84
C LYS A 350 -6.05 50.73 -1.37
N LYS A 351 -4.89 50.08 -1.52
CA LYS A 351 -3.64 50.75 -1.94
C LYS A 351 -3.35 50.66 -3.45
N LEU A 352 -3.84 49.64 -4.13
CA LEU A 352 -3.49 49.30 -5.51
C LEU A 352 -4.77 48.89 -6.29
N SER A 353 -5.66 49.86 -6.51
CA SER A 353 -6.98 49.65 -7.14
C SER A 353 -6.96 48.96 -8.51
N PHE A 354 -5.86 49.07 -9.25
CA PHE A 354 -5.66 48.41 -10.56
C PHE A 354 -5.34 46.91 -10.43
N ILE A 355 -4.79 46.47 -9.29
CA ILE A 355 -4.32 45.08 -9.09
C ILE A 355 -5.33 44.25 -8.28
N SER A 356 -6.45 44.80 -7.82
CA SER A 356 -7.29 44.27 -6.76
C SER A 356 -7.83 42.85 -6.99
N LYS A 357 -8.41 42.57 -8.18
CA LYS A 357 -8.93 41.21 -8.48
C LYS A 357 -7.80 40.21 -8.78
N MET A 358 -6.70 40.69 -9.38
CA MET A 358 -5.55 39.84 -9.72
C MET A 358 -4.71 39.54 -8.48
N GLY A 359 -4.62 40.49 -7.53
CA GLY A 359 -3.92 40.32 -6.26
C GLY A 359 -4.54 39.24 -5.38
N SER A 360 -5.87 39.24 -5.22
CA SER A 360 -6.60 38.20 -4.47
C SER A 360 -6.39 36.81 -5.05
N LEU A 361 -6.42 36.70 -6.39
CA LEU A 361 -6.17 35.45 -7.09
C LEU A 361 -4.72 34.99 -6.89
N MET A 362 -3.74 35.90 -6.96
CA MET A 362 -2.34 35.55 -6.72
C MET A 362 -2.10 35.03 -5.31
N VAL A 363 -2.74 35.61 -4.29
CA VAL A 363 -2.66 35.11 -2.92
C VAL A 363 -3.17 33.67 -2.82
N VAL A 364 -4.32 33.37 -3.42
CA VAL A 364 -4.88 32.02 -3.43
C VAL A 364 -3.94 31.05 -4.15
N VAL A 365 -3.40 31.44 -5.32
CA VAL A 365 -2.48 30.60 -6.12
C VAL A 365 -1.18 30.32 -5.38
N LEU A 366 -0.65 31.28 -4.61
CA LEU A 366 0.60 31.11 -3.87
C LEU A 366 0.41 30.30 -2.58
N LEU A 367 -0.76 30.40 -1.94
CA LEU A 367 -1.05 29.65 -0.70
C LEU A 367 -1.10 28.14 -0.92
N ILE A 368 -1.55 27.67 -2.10
CA ILE A 368 -1.67 26.24 -2.39
C ILE A 368 -0.29 25.57 -2.40
N PRO A 369 0.70 25.99 -3.23
CA PRO A 369 2.02 25.39 -3.22
C PRO A 369 2.77 25.62 -1.90
N ALA A 370 2.58 26.78 -1.23
CA ALA A 370 3.17 27.03 0.08
C ALA A 370 2.69 25.98 1.12
N ASN A 371 1.38 25.69 1.17
CA ASN A 371 0.85 24.65 2.03
C ASN A 371 1.37 23.26 1.61
N ALA A 372 1.42 22.96 0.31
CA ALA A 372 1.97 21.72 -0.20
C ALA A 372 3.43 21.51 0.22
N CYS A 373 4.25 22.57 0.16
CA CYS A 373 5.62 22.54 0.66
C CYS A 373 5.68 22.24 2.18
N VAL A 374 4.84 22.88 2.99
CA VAL A 374 4.80 22.64 4.44
C VAL A 374 4.43 21.19 4.73
N VAL A 375 3.36 20.68 4.11
CA VAL A 375 2.92 19.28 4.30
C VAL A 375 4.00 18.30 3.84
N GLY A 376 4.62 18.55 2.68
CA GLY A 376 5.72 17.73 2.16
C GLY A 376 6.93 17.72 3.09
N ILE A 377 7.40 18.89 3.50
CA ILE A 377 8.54 19.02 4.41
C ILE A 377 8.26 18.30 5.74
N MET A 378 7.12 18.57 6.38
CA MET A 378 6.76 17.94 7.66
C MET A 378 6.63 16.42 7.53
N THR A 379 6.09 15.94 6.40
CA THR A 379 5.97 14.50 6.12
C THR A 379 7.34 13.84 6.04
N TYR A 380 8.25 14.41 5.25
CA TYR A 380 9.54 13.78 4.97
C TYR A 380 10.53 13.91 6.12
N TYR A 381 10.55 15.02 6.85
CA TYR A 381 11.41 15.20 8.03
C TYR A 381 11.01 14.24 9.15
N ASP A 382 9.74 14.14 9.46
CA ASP A 382 9.24 13.41 10.62
C ASP A 382 9.21 11.89 10.43
N THR A 383 9.10 11.43 9.18
CA THR A 383 9.14 10.00 8.85
C THR A 383 10.56 9.44 8.74
N GLY A 384 11.58 10.30 8.84
CA GLY A 384 12.98 9.91 8.62
C GLY A 384 13.33 9.67 7.14
N TYR A 385 12.37 9.82 6.22
CA TYR A 385 12.63 9.60 4.79
C TYR A 385 13.71 10.50 4.23
N ILE A 386 13.85 11.75 4.71
CA ILE A 386 14.93 12.63 4.28
C ILE A 386 16.30 12.08 4.69
N GLU A 387 16.41 11.50 5.88
CA GLU A 387 17.68 10.88 6.30
C GLU A 387 17.99 9.62 5.47
N GLU A 388 16.96 8.86 5.14
CA GLU A 388 17.12 7.74 4.22
C GLU A 388 17.50 8.23 2.82
N TYR A 389 16.82 9.24 2.27
CA TYR A 389 17.17 9.84 0.97
C TYR A 389 18.56 10.45 0.96
N ARG A 390 19.00 11.14 2.02
CA ARG A 390 20.36 11.67 2.13
C ARG A 390 21.42 10.57 2.24
N LYS A 391 21.07 9.43 2.85
CA LYS A 391 21.90 8.22 2.84
C LYS A 391 21.93 7.55 1.45
N TYR A 392 20.94 7.82 0.61
CA TYR A 392 20.86 7.43 -0.79
C TYR A 392 21.64 8.34 -1.75
N ASP A 393 22.53 9.17 -1.25
CA ASP A 393 23.55 9.81 -2.10
C ASP A 393 24.37 8.76 -2.90
N ASN A 394 23.91 7.53 -2.82
CA ASN A 394 24.59 6.43 -3.37
C ASN A 394 23.61 5.42 -3.95
N PHE A 395 23.46 5.45 -5.24
CA PHE A 395 23.48 4.24 -6.05
C PHE A 395 24.47 3.20 -5.48
N SER A 396 25.49 3.64 -4.78
CA SER A 396 26.43 2.86 -4.00
C SER A 396 25.79 1.91 -2.97
N ARG A 397 24.57 2.14 -2.48
CA ARG A 397 23.93 1.15 -1.58
C ARG A 397 23.48 -0.09 -2.34
N TYR A 398 22.99 0.07 -3.57
CA TYR A 398 22.72 -1.05 -4.45
C TYR A 398 24.02 -1.68 -4.95
N GLU A 399 24.94 -0.89 -5.48
CA GLU A 399 26.24 -1.36 -5.98
C GLU A 399 27.10 -2.00 -4.90
N ASN A 400 27.01 -1.52 -3.64
CA ASN A 400 27.68 -2.09 -2.47
C ASN A 400 26.79 -3.07 -1.68
N SER A 401 25.63 -3.47 -2.22
CA SER A 401 24.78 -4.49 -1.59
C SER A 401 25.46 -5.85 -1.64
N GLN A 402 25.08 -6.70 -0.71
CA GLN A 402 25.56 -8.09 -0.71
C GLN A 402 25.12 -8.84 -1.97
N GLU A 403 24.01 -8.45 -2.56
CA GLU A 403 23.43 -9.06 -3.75
C GLU A 403 24.27 -8.75 -5.00
N VAL A 404 24.74 -7.50 -5.15
CA VAL A 404 25.62 -7.12 -6.25
C VAL A 404 27.02 -7.70 -6.05
N PHE A 405 27.50 -7.69 -4.80
CA PHE A 405 28.75 -8.36 -4.44
C PHE A 405 28.70 -9.85 -4.83
N PHE A 406 27.60 -10.52 -4.50
CA PHE A 406 27.40 -11.93 -4.83
C PHE A 406 27.39 -12.15 -6.36
N LYS A 407 26.57 -11.38 -7.10
CA LYS A 407 26.45 -11.47 -8.56
C LYS A 407 27.79 -11.32 -9.29
N ASN A 408 28.64 -10.43 -8.81
CA ASN A 408 29.93 -10.10 -9.42
C ASN A 408 31.09 -10.96 -8.88
N SER A 409 30.82 -11.89 -7.97
CA SER A 409 31.85 -12.74 -7.38
C SER A 409 32.33 -13.82 -8.34
N GLU A 410 33.63 -13.99 -8.42
CA GLU A 410 34.27 -15.11 -9.14
C GLU A 410 33.99 -16.49 -8.53
N TYR A 411 33.54 -16.52 -7.26
CA TYR A 411 33.25 -17.75 -6.52
C TYR A 411 31.86 -18.31 -6.79
N VAL A 412 31.04 -17.61 -7.57
CA VAL A 412 29.68 -18.02 -7.88
C VAL A 412 29.60 -18.61 -9.28
N SER A 413 29.04 -19.81 -9.40
CA SER A 413 28.79 -20.45 -10.69
C SER A 413 27.87 -19.60 -11.58
N LYS A 414 28.19 -19.48 -12.86
CA LYS A 414 27.38 -18.78 -13.87
C LYS A 414 26.67 -19.72 -14.85
N GLU A 415 27.01 -21.00 -14.78
CA GLU A 415 26.57 -22.00 -15.76
C GLU A 415 25.38 -22.85 -15.26
N GLU A 416 25.04 -22.74 -13.95
CA GLU A 416 24.10 -23.60 -13.29
C GLU A 416 22.97 -22.77 -12.65
N TYR A 417 21.75 -23.28 -12.71
CA TYR A 417 20.62 -22.67 -12.01
C TYR A 417 20.63 -23.12 -10.54
N PHE A 418 20.61 -22.15 -9.62
CA PHE A 418 20.56 -22.38 -8.19
C PHE A 418 19.79 -21.25 -7.50
N ARG A 419 19.39 -21.44 -6.25
CA ARG A 419 18.94 -20.39 -5.35
C ARG A 419 19.99 -20.07 -4.31
N THR A 420 19.82 -18.93 -3.65
CA THR A 420 20.68 -18.46 -2.58
C THR A 420 19.86 -18.13 -1.34
N ASP A 421 20.47 -18.37 -0.20
CA ASP A 421 19.96 -17.98 1.11
C ASP A 421 20.95 -17.05 1.80
N GLY A 422 20.61 -16.45 2.94
CA GLY A 422 21.54 -15.57 3.64
C GLY A 422 21.00 -14.89 4.89
N SER A 423 21.90 -14.34 5.67
CA SER A 423 21.61 -13.79 6.99
C SER A 423 20.91 -12.44 7.02
N SER A 424 20.69 -11.77 5.91
CA SER A 424 20.14 -10.39 5.90
C SER A 424 19.85 -9.88 4.48
N PHE A 425 19.26 -10.69 3.64
CA PHE A 425 18.85 -10.22 2.32
C PHE A 425 17.75 -9.16 2.42
N THR A 426 17.78 -8.23 1.50
CA THR A 426 16.67 -7.31 1.29
C THR A 426 15.63 -8.00 0.39
N GLN A 427 14.38 -7.91 0.76
CA GLN A 427 13.27 -8.50 0.00
C GLN A 427 13.30 -8.05 -1.46
N ASN A 428 13.09 -9.00 -2.36
CA ASN A 428 13.04 -8.79 -3.81
C ASN A 428 14.32 -8.22 -4.47
N LEU A 429 15.38 -7.96 -3.71
CA LEU A 429 16.59 -7.37 -4.28
C LEU A 429 17.32 -8.34 -5.22
N GLY A 430 17.18 -9.64 -5.00
CA GLY A 430 17.67 -10.66 -5.93
C GLY A 430 17.10 -10.50 -7.34
N MET A 431 15.83 -10.09 -7.48
CA MET A 431 15.23 -9.78 -8.79
C MET A 431 15.94 -8.61 -9.49
N ILE A 432 16.27 -7.57 -8.76
CA ILE A 432 16.96 -6.38 -9.29
C ILE A 432 18.42 -6.74 -9.62
N ALA A 433 19.08 -7.49 -8.73
CA ALA A 433 20.44 -7.94 -8.92
C ALA A 433 20.58 -9.05 -9.97
N GLY A 434 19.49 -9.72 -10.32
CA GLY A 434 19.45 -10.73 -11.39
C GLY A 434 19.99 -12.10 -10.97
N PHE A 435 19.73 -12.51 -9.71
CA PHE A 435 19.97 -13.90 -9.28
C PHE A 435 18.81 -14.41 -8.40
N PRO A 436 18.50 -15.72 -8.45
CA PRO A 436 17.46 -16.33 -7.65
C PRO A 436 17.83 -16.36 -6.15
N ASN A 437 16.90 -15.96 -5.30
CA ASN A 437 17.06 -16.08 -3.85
C ASN A 437 15.76 -16.54 -3.17
N SER A 438 15.86 -16.91 -1.89
CA SER A 438 14.74 -17.38 -1.07
C SER A 438 14.06 -16.24 -0.30
N TYR A 439 14.43 -14.97 -0.55
CA TYR A 439 13.86 -13.79 0.11
C TYR A 439 12.94 -13.04 -0.83
N LEU A 440 11.65 -13.10 -0.57
CA LEU A 440 10.68 -12.41 -1.41
C LEU A 440 9.47 -11.89 -0.62
N TYR A 441 8.89 -10.83 -1.15
CA TYR A 441 7.60 -10.30 -0.72
C TYR A 441 6.75 -9.94 -1.93
N PHE A 442 5.59 -10.58 -2.05
CA PHE A 442 4.58 -10.19 -3.03
C PHE A 442 3.18 -10.32 -2.43
N SER A 443 2.32 -9.36 -2.76
CA SER A 443 0.94 -9.35 -2.29
C SER A 443 0.09 -10.50 -2.84
N ILE A 444 0.43 -10.98 -4.03
CA ILE A 444 -0.17 -12.14 -4.67
C ILE A 444 0.96 -13.07 -5.05
N ILE A 445 0.95 -14.26 -4.50
CA ILE A 445 1.93 -15.31 -4.74
C ILE A 445 1.22 -16.64 -4.91
N ASN A 446 1.88 -17.60 -5.55
CA ASN A 446 1.38 -18.96 -5.63
C ASN A 446 1.12 -19.52 -4.21
N PRO A 447 -0.12 -19.93 -3.88
CA PRO A 447 -0.49 -20.42 -2.55
C PRO A 447 0.32 -21.63 -2.11
N HIS A 448 0.70 -22.52 -3.04
CA HIS A 448 1.47 -23.73 -2.75
C HIS A 448 2.87 -23.44 -2.16
N ILE A 449 3.41 -22.24 -2.38
CA ILE A 449 4.65 -21.83 -1.70
C ILE A 449 4.38 -21.66 -0.20
N GLY A 450 3.28 -21.01 0.16
CA GLY A 450 2.88 -20.87 1.56
C GLY A 450 2.53 -22.20 2.22
N GLU A 451 1.86 -23.08 1.48
CA GLU A 451 1.53 -24.44 1.94
C GLU A 451 2.79 -25.27 2.21
N PHE A 452 3.80 -25.18 1.33
CA PHE A 452 5.10 -25.84 1.53
C PHE A 452 5.80 -25.36 2.81
N PHE A 453 5.77 -24.05 3.09
CA PHE A 453 6.35 -23.51 4.32
C PHE A 453 5.57 -23.94 5.56
N ASP A 454 4.22 -23.96 5.51
CA ASP A 454 3.38 -24.43 6.61
C ASP A 454 3.57 -25.91 6.87
N GLU A 455 3.60 -26.72 5.81
CA GLU A 455 3.73 -28.18 5.91
C GLU A 455 5.06 -28.60 6.56
N LEU A 456 6.11 -27.85 6.28
CA LEU A 456 7.42 -28.06 6.89
C LEU A 456 7.64 -27.24 8.17
N GLU A 457 6.64 -26.45 8.61
CA GLU A 457 6.74 -25.57 9.78
C GLU A 457 7.98 -24.68 9.75
N ILE A 458 8.28 -24.09 8.60
CA ILE A 458 9.41 -23.16 8.45
C ILE A 458 9.01 -21.81 9.05
N ALA A 459 9.72 -21.38 10.10
CA ALA A 459 9.30 -20.26 10.95
C ALA A 459 9.38 -18.88 10.29
N ASP A 460 10.07 -18.75 9.18
CA ASP A 460 10.44 -17.44 8.59
C ASP A 460 9.43 -16.87 7.59
N HIS A 461 8.24 -17.43 7.50
CA HIS A 461 7.19 -16.86 6.65
C HIS A 461 6.23 -15.99 7.46
N ARG A 462 5.80 -14.86 6.88
CA ARG A 462 4.82 -13.96 7.47
C ARG A 462 3.59 -13.88 6.59
N ASN A 463 2.43 -14.27 7.13
CA ASN A 463 1.14 -14.19 6.45
C ASN A 463 1.14 -14.82 5.03
N LYS A 464 2.01 -15.80 4.76
CA LYS A 464 2.15 -16.51 3.47
C LYS A 464 2.39 -15.61 2.24
N ILE A 465 2.89 -14.39 2.46
CA ILE A 465 3.22 -13.41 1.40
C ILE A 465 4.64 -12.88 1.51
N PHE A 466 5.32 -13.20 2.62
CA PHE A 466 6.68 -12.81 2.91
C PHE A 466 7.49 -14.05 3.29
N PHE A 467 8.60 -14.28 2.63
CA PHE A 467 9.49 -15.41 2.83
C PHE A 467 10.91 -14.91 3.02
N ALA A 468 11.60 -15.41 4.05
CA ALA A 468 12.91 -14.93 4.48
C ALA A 468 13.93 -16.07 4.62
N GLY A 469 14.04 -16.90 3.59
CA GLY A 469 14.94 -18.05 3.57
C GLY A 469 14.30 -19.33 4.07
N MET A 470 15.15 -20.33 4.34
CA MET A 470 14.73 -21.66 4.81
C MET A 470 14.99 -21.86 6.32
N ASP A 471 15.07 -20.77 7.09
CA ASP A 471 15.27 -20.79 8.53
C ASP A 471 16.50 -21.63 8.96
N GLY A 472 17.56 -21.61 8.18
CA GLY A 472 18.77 -22.37 8.43
C GLY A 472 18.64 -23.89 8.25
N ARG A 473 17.51 -24.41 7.79
CA ARG A 473 17.23 -25.83 7.60
C ARG A 473 17.97 -26.37 6.39
N ALA A 474 18.93 -27.27 6.65
CA ALA A 474 19.83 -27.78 5.62
C ALA A 474 19.08 -28.59 4.55
N VAL A 475 18.19 -29.50 4.96
CA VAL A 475 17.46 -30.36 4.04
C VAL A 475 16.46 -29.55 3.21
N ALA A 476 15.66 -28.68 3.83
CA ALA A 476 14.77 -27.77 3.10
C ALA A 476 15.55 -26.91 2.09
N GLY A 477 16.70 -26.40 2.49
CA GLY A 477 17.61 -25.68 1.60
C GLY A 477 18.06 -26.52 0.39
N ASN A 478 18.40 -27.78 0.59
CA ASN A 478 18.76 -28.71 -0.49
C ASN A 478 17.59 -28.93 -1.46
N LEU A 479 16.39 -29.23 -0.93
CA LEU A 479 15.19 -29.49 -1.72
C LEU A 479 14.80 -28.30 -2.61
N VAL A 480 15.03 -27.06 -2.15
CA VAL A 480 14.75 -25.85 -2.95
C VAL A 480 15.97 -25.34 -3.73
N SER A 481 17.02 -26.16 -3.89
CA SER A 481 18.24 -25.85 -4.66
C SER A 481 19.01 -24.64 -4.13
N ASN A 482 19.10 -24.45 -2.81
CA ASN A 482 19.95 -23.43 -2.19
C ASN A 482 21.41 -23.87 -2.24
N LYS A 483 22.18 -23.32 -3.19
CA LYS A 483 23.60 -23.62 -3.38
C LYS A 483 24.51 -22.75 -2.51
N TYR A 484 24.16 -21.50 -2.34
CA TYR A 484 24.98 -20.54 -1.60
C TYR A 484 24.24 -19.92 -0.43
N PHE A 485 25.00 -19.65 0.64
CA PHE A 485 24.56 -18.87 1.78
C PHE A 485 25.45 -17.64 1.94
N LEU A 486 24.85 -16.46 2.01
CA LEU A 486 25.55 -15.20 2.21
C LEU A 486 25.40 -14.71 3.64
N ALA A 487 26.53 -14.39 4.28
CA ALA A 487 26.54 -13.78 5.59
C ALA A 487 27.28 -12.45 5.58
N LYS A 488 26.80 -11.46 6.36
CA LYS A 488 27.58 -10.25 6.65
C LYS A 488 28.80 -10.62 7.48
N GLY A 489 29.92 -9.90 7.30
CA GLY A 489 31.16 -10.21 7.99
C GLY A 489 31.09 -10.22 9.54
N LYS A 490 30.09 -9.52 10.11
CA LYS A 490 29.78 -9.49 11.55
C LYS A 490 28.67 -10.46 11.96
N TYR A 491 28.21 -11.31 11.04
CA TYR A 491 27.18 -12.29 11.34
C TYR A 491 27.65 -13.27 12.43
N LYS A 492 26.88 -13.37 13.50
CA LYS A 492 27.15 -14.24 14.66
C LYS A 492 26.26 -15.46 14.72
N GLY A 493 25.28 -15.56 13.81
CA GLY A 493 24.42 -16.73 13.71
C GLY A 493 25.15 -17.92 13.09
N GLU A 494 24.54 -19.08 13.18
CA GLU A 494 25.08 -20.29 12.59
C GLU A 494 24.82 -20.34 11.09
N VAL A 495 25.78 -20.86 10.35
CA VAL A 495 25.64 -21.18 8.94
C VAL A 495 25.00 -22.56 8.86
N PRO A 496 24.02 -22.79 7.96
CA PRO A 496 23.34 -24.08 7.87
C PRO A 496 24.34 -25.25 7.70
N TYR A 497 23.99 -26.42 8.19
CA TYR A 497 24.81 -27.61 8.08
C TYR A 497 25.18 -27.92 6.62
N GLY A 498 26.40 -28.38 6.39
CA GLY A 498 26.89 -28.74 5.05
C GLY A 498 27.47 -27.59 4.23
N TYR A 499 27.34 -26.35 4.68
CA TYR A 499 27.92 -25.21 4.00
C TYR A 499 29.40 -24.98 4.40
N THR A 500 30.26 -24.70 3.42
CA THR A 500 31.69 -24.42 3.61
C THR A 500 32.06 -23.06 3.06
N LEU A 501 32.93 -22.35 3.78
CA LEU A 501 33.40 -21.02 3.38
C LEU A 501 34.18 -21.09 2.07
N LYS A 502 33.74 -20.35 1.05
CA LYS A 502 34.43 -20.20 -0.26
C LYS A 502 35.16 -18.88 -0.38
N ALA A 503 34.56 -17.80 0.04
CA ALA A 503 35.13 -16.46 -0.06
C ALA A 503 35.17 -15.77 1.30
N PRO A 504 36.34 -15.58 1.91
CA PRO A 504 36.50 -14.91 3.19
C PRO A 504 36.65 -13.38 3.07
N LYS A 505 36.70 -12.82 1.86
CA LYS A 505 37.09 -11.42 1.62
C LYS A 505 35.94 -10.43 1.80
N GLY A 506 36.23 -9.33 2.50
CA GLY A 506 35.43 -8.11 2.53
C GLY A 506 34.31 -8.12 3.56
N GLN A 507 33.27 -7.33 3.27
CA GLN A 507 32.12 -7.12 4.13
C GLN A 507 31.18 -8.33 4.19
N TYR A 508 31.29 -9.28 3.24
CA TYR A 508 30.44 -10.44 3.08
C TYR A 508 31.25 -11.73 2.97
N LYS A 509 30.65 -12.83 3.42
CA LYS A 509 31.20 -14.18 3.32
C LYS A 509 30.26 -15.01 2.47
N ILE A 510 30.81 -15.79 1.54
CA ILE A 510 30.07 -16.71 0.70
C ILE A 510 30.40 -18.14 1.16
N TYR A 511 29.37 -18.88 1.50
CA TYR A 511 29.43 -20.30 1.84
C TYR A 511 28.76 -21.11 0.73
N GLU A 512 29.35 -22.23 0.36
CA GLU A 512 28.79 -23.16 -0.63
C GLU A 512 28.31 -24.44 0.04
N ASN A 513 27.13 -24.89 -0.36
CA ASN A 513 26.48 -26.09 0.12
C ASN A 513 27.10 -27.34 -0.56
N LYS A 514 27.62 -28.27 0.23
CA LYS A 514 28.19 -29.54 -0.25
C LYS A 514 27.11 -30.52 -0.73
N TYR A 515 25.90 -30.38 -0.21
CA TYR A 515 24.77 -31.28 -0.46
C TYR A 515 23.74 -30.69 -1.41
N PHE A 516 24.13 -29.65 -2.14
CA PHE A 516 23.29 -28.97 -3.10
C PHE A 516 22.62 -29.96 -4.07
N LEU A 517 21.30 -29.89 -4.20
CA LEU A 517 20.56 -30.57 -5.22
C LEU A 517 20.31 -29.62 -6.41
N PRO A 518 20.47 -30.10 -7.66
CA PRO A 518 20.16 -29.28 -8.83
C PRO A 518 18.68 -28.90 -8.87
N PHE A 519 18.32 -27.93 -9.70
CA PHE A 519 16.92 -27.47 -9.83
C PHE A 519 15.94 -28.57 -10.25
N GLY A 520 16.39 -29.54 -11.04
CA GLY A 520 15.64 -30.72 -11.44
C GLY A 520 16.36 -31.99 -10.98
N TYR A 521 15.65 -32.86 -10.27
CA TYR A 521 16.08 -34.17 -9.84
C TYR A 521 14.90 -35.16 -9.89
N THR A 522 15.16 -36.45 -9.94
CA THR A 522 14.17 -37.51 -10.07
C THR A 522 14.09 -38.35 -8.80
N TYR A 523 12.95 -38.98 -8.62
CA TYR A 523 12.71 -39.95 -7.56
C TYR A 523 12.37 -41.33 -8.15
N ASP A 524 12.88 -42.37 -7.54
CA ASP A 524 12.52 -43.74 -7.88
C ASP A 524 11.32 -44.24 -7.07
N LYS A 525 10.97 -43.52 -5.99
CA LYS A 525 9.90 -43.89 -5.07
C LYS A 525 8.97 -42.72 -4.82
N TYR A 526 7.74 -43.02 -4.46
CA TYR A 526 6.76 -42.04 -4.00
C TYR A 526 6.04 -42.54 -2.73
N THR A 527 5.44 -41.61 -2.00
CA THR A 527 4.42 -41.90 -0.99
C THR A 527 3.22 -40.99 -1.21
N THR A 528 2.05 -41.37 -0.68
CA THR A 528 0.90 -40.47 -0.75
C THR A 528 0.92 -39.48 0.40
N TYR A 529 0.36 -38.28 0.15
CA TYR A 529 0.26 -37.25 1.18
C TYR A 529 -0.48 -37.77 2.43
N ASP A 530 -1.53 -38.57 2.25
CA ASP A 530 -2.28 -39.19 3.36
C ASP A 530 -1.43 -40.04 4.30
N GLU A 531 -0.36 -40.64 3.82
CA GLU A 531 0.53 -41.51 4.62
C GLU A 531 1.57 -40.70 5.42
N ILE A 532 1.82 -39.44 5.03
CA ILE A 532 2.86 -38.59 5.65
C ILE A 532 2.30 -37.35 6.35
N LYS A 533 1.04 -36.95 6.11
CA LYS A 533 0.45 -35.69 6.60
C LYS A 533 0.58 -35.50 8.12
N ASP A 534 0.45 -36.59 8.90
CA ASP A 534 0.52 -36.57 10.36
C ASP A 534 1.93 -36.80 10.91
N ALA A 535 2.93 -36.94 10.03
CA ALA A 535 4.31 -37.08 10.45
C ALA A 535 4.87 -35.71 10.92
N PHE A 536 5.87 -35.79 11.77
CA PHE A 536 6.62 -34.60 12.22
C PHE A 536 7.27 -33.87 11.04
N SER A 537 7.28 -32.55 11.05
CA SER A 537 7.75 -31.74 9.91
C SER A 537 9.17 -32.05 9.47
N LEU A 538 10.08 -32.35 10.41
CA LEU A 538 11.44 -32.79 10.10
C LEU A 538 11.49 -34.18 9.46
N ASP A 539 10.58 -35.09 9.88
CA ASP A 539 10.46 -36.41 9.23
C ASP A 539 9.93 -36.27 7.79
N LYS A 540 8.95 -35.36 7.57
CA LYS A 540 8.49 -35.02 6.22
C LYS A 540 9.64 -34.54 5.35
N GLU A 541 10.40 -33.56 5.84
CA GLU A 541 11.54 -32.99 5.14
C GLU A 541 12.60 -34.05 4.82
N ALA A 542 12.96 -34.91 5.78
CA ALA A 542 13.94 -35.97 5.59
C ALA A 542 13.48 -37.03 4.58
N ASN A 543 12.20 -37.43 4.62
CA ASN A 543 11.63 -38.39 3.65
C ASN A 543 11.57 -37.81 2.23
N MET A 544 11.46 -36.47 2.05
CA MET A 544 11.55 -35.82 0.73
C MET A 544 12.93 -35.95 0.05
N LEU A 545 13.96 -36.42 0.74
CA LEU A 545 15.24 -36.78 0.10
C LEU A 545 15.22 -38.16 -0.56
N ASP A 546 14.29 -39.04 -0.18
CA ASP A 546 14.20 -40.43 -0.64
C ASP A 546 13.00 -40.65 -1.57
N MET A 547 11.89 -39.92 -1.39
CA MET A 547 10.63 -40.14 -2.10
C MET A 547 9.86 -38.84 -2.35
N VAL A 548 9.10 -38.79 -3.44
CA VAL A 548 8.18 -37.68 -3.73
C VAL A 548 6.82 -37.90 -3.08
N TYR A 549 6.14 -36.84 -2.66
CA TYR A 549 4.79 -36.87 -2.13
C TYR A 549 3.79 -36.55 -3.23
N LEU A 550 2.82 -37.45 -3.41
CA LEU A 550 1.78 -37.33 -4.43
C LEU A 550 0.39 -37.34 -3.79
N GLU A 551 -0.58 -36.76 -4.45
CA GLU A 551 -1.98 -36.79 -4.01
C GLU A 551 -2.60 -38.17 -4.19
N GLU A 552 -2.24 -38.87 -5.27
CA GLU A 552 -2.81 -40.15 -5.66
C GLU A 552 -1.73 -41.21 -5.88
N LYS A 553 -2.13 -42.48 -5.79
CA LYS A 553 -1.26 -43.62 -6.09
C LYS A 553 -1.00 -43.74 -7.59
N ILE A 554 0.25 -43.95 -7.95
CA ILE A 554 0.64 -44.21 -9.34
C ILE A 554 0.89 -45.70 -9.53
N PRO A 555 0.22 -46.35 -10.47
CA PRO A 555 0.52 -47.74 -10.84
C PRO A 555 1.95 -47.86 -11.36
N ASP A 556 2.58 -49.03 -11.13
CA ASP A 556 3.89 -49.40 -11.65
C ASP A 556 5.11 -48.60 -11.14
N ILE A 557 4.94 -47.77 -10.12
CA ILE A 557 6.04 -47.12 -9.41
C ILE A 557 6.10 -47.64 -7.96
N GLU A 558 7.31 -47.84 -7.45
CA GLU A 558 7.52 -48.32 -6.08
C GLU A 558 6.98 -47.30 -5.04
N GLN A 559 6.04 -47.75 -4.22
CA GLN A 559 5.57 -46.95 -3.08
C GLN A 559 6.54 -47.12 -1.92
N GLY A 560 7.17 -46.01 -1.50
CA GLY A 560 8.05 -45.95 -0.34
C GLY A 560 7.27 -45.91 0.97
N VAL A 561 7.85 -46.42 2.01
CA VAL A 561 7.29 -46.34 3.37
C VAL A 561 8.00 -45.19 4.10
N PRO A 562 7.27 -44.18 4.57
CA PRO A 562 7.87 -43.08 5.33
C PRO A 562 8.59 -43.58 6.59
N LYS A 563 9.78 -43.03 6.83
CA LYS A 563 10.61 -43.39 8.00
C LYS A 563 10.56 -42.26 9.02
N LYS A 564 10.64 -42.65 10.29
CA LYS A 564 10.80 -41.73 11.41
C LYS A 564 12.29 -41.55 11.70
N TYR A 565 12.81 -40.33 11.45
CA TYR A 565 14.23 -39.98 11.64
C TYR A 565 14.46 -39.23 12.94
N TYR A 566 13.46 -38.46 13.37
CA TYR A 566 13.59 -37.55 14.50
C TYR A 566 12.72 -38.00 15.67
N SER A 567 13.17 -37.66 16.87
CA SER A 567 12.45 -37.85 18.10
C SER A 567 12.45 -36.58 18.90
N GLU A 568 11.38 -36.31 19.62
CA GLU A 568 11.34 -35.19 20.54
C GLU A 568 12.45 -35.32 21.60
N ILE A 569 13.18 -34.23 21.78
CA ILE A 569 14.18 -34.10 22.83
C ILE A 569 13.51 -33.37 24.00
N PRO A 570 13.54 -33.92 25.22
CA PRO A 570 13.00 -33.21 26.37
C PRO A 570 13.68 -31.85 26.53
N TYR A 571 12.88 -30.81 26.70
CA TYR A 571 13.40 -29.46 26.88
C TYR A 571 12.65 -28.74 28.00
N LYS A 572 13.34 -27.77 28.62
CA LYS A 572 12.76 -26.81 29.55
C LYS A 572 12.86 -25.41 28.97
N VAL A 573 11.81 -24.63 29.14
CA VAL A 573 11.77 -23.26 28.72
C VAL A 573 11.84 -22.34 29.92
N GLU A 574 12.89 -21.52 29.98
CA GLU A 574 13.02 -20.44 30.93
C GLU A 574 12.65 -19.11 30.24
N VAL A 575 11.63 -18.46 30.77
CA VAL A 575 11.10 -17.21 30.23
C VAL A 575 11.57 -16.05 31.08
N GLY A 576 12.30 -15.12 30.49
CA GLY A 576 12.73 -13.89 31.15
C GLY A 576 11.59 -12.91 31.43
N ASN A 577 11.87 -11.90 32.24
CA ASN A 577 10.91 -10.83 32.53
C ASN A 577 10.43 -10.15 31.24
N ARG A 578 9.10 -9.94 31.11
CA ARG A 578 8.46 -9.26 29.97
C ARG A 578 8.48 -10.00 28.63
N VAL A 579 8.54 -11.31 28.67
CA VAL A 579 8.29 -12.19 27.53
C VAL A 579 7.03 -12.96 27.81
N ARG A 580 6.07 -12.93 26.88
CA ARG A 580 4.91 -13.84 26.91
C ARG A 580 5.22 -15.04 26.03
N TYR A 581 5.22 -16.19 26.65
CA TYR A 581 5.35 -17.47 25.97
C TYR A 581 4.10 -18.32 26.20
N LYS A 582 3.51 -18.80 25.12
CA LYS A 582 2.46 -19.83 25.16
C LYS A 582 2.91 -20.98 24.27
N PRO A 583 3.13 -22.18 24.83
CA PRO A 583 3.44 -23.37 24.03
C PRO A 583 2.44 -23.52 22.89
N ASN A 584 2.91 -23.82 21.69
CA ASN A 584 2.11 -24.03 20.47
C ASN A 584 1.23 -22.85 20.01
N LYS A 585 1.51 -21.63 20.47
CA LYS A 585 0.76 -20.44 20.03
C LYS A 585 1.64 -19.28 19.58
N TYR A 586 2.50 -18.76 20.44
CA TYR A 586 3.36 -17.61 20.08
C TYR A 586 4.43 -17.31 21.13
N ILE A 587 5.50 -16.66 20.68
CA ILE A 587 6.49 -15.98 21.52
C ILE A 587 6.37 -14.48 21.22
N ASP A 588 6.07 -13.67 22.23
CA ASP A 588 5.97 -12.21 22.08
C ASP A 588 7.10 -11.53 22.85
N PHE A 589 8.10 -11.05 22.12
CA PHE A 589 9.20 -10.25 22.63
C PHE A 589 8.89 -8.74 22.64
N SER A 590 7.81 -8.32 21.99
CA SER A 590 7.43 -6.91 21.86
C SER A 590 6.57 -6.42 23.03
N TYR A 591 6.26 -7.30 23.99
CA TYR A 591 5.42 -6.96 25.12
C TYR A 591 6.07 -5.86 25.98
N ASP A 592 5.84 -4.63 25.60
CA ASP A 592 6.08 -3.48 26.46
C ASP A 592 4.93 -3.39 27.47
N ASN A 593 5.27 -3.66 28.71
CA ASN A 593 4.40 -3.27 29.81
C ASN A 593 4.21 -1.74 29.75
N LYS A 594 3.16 -1.28 29.10
CA LYS A 594 2.50 -0.11 29.65
C LYS A 594 2.02 -0.56 31.01
N SER A 595 2.67 -0.06 32.07
CA SER A 595 2.14 -0.16 33.41
C SER A 595 0.67 0.23 33.35
N GLU A 596 -0.19 -0.44 34.09
CA GLU A 596 -1.60 -0.07 34.22
C GLU A 596 -1.79 1.41 34.60
N ASP A 597 -0.74 2.10 35.02
CA ASP A 597 -0.70 3.52 35.40
C ASP A 597 -0.24 4.51 34.30
N GLY A 598 -0.08 4.08 33.03
CA GLY A 598 0.16 5.02 31.90
C GLY A 598 1.48 5.79 31.91
N LYS A 599 2.43 5.50 32.78
CA LYS A 599 3.74 6.16 32.82
C LYS A 599 4.77 5.41 31.99
N GLU A 600 5.26 6.05 30.92
CA GLU A 600 6.44 5.58 30.16
C GLU A 600 7.66 5.49 31.08
N ASN A 601 8.10 4.30 31.39
CA ASN A 601 9.41 4.08 31.99
C ASN A 601 10.51 4.27 30.93
N LYS A 602 11.02 5.49 30.79
CA LYS A 602 12.27 5.77 30.09
C LYS A 602 13.42 5.05 30.78
N LYS A 603 14.15 4.25 30.02
CA LYS A 603 15.32 3.42 30.36
C LYS A 603 14.98 2.03 30.91
N LEU A 604 14.85 1.12 29.98
CA LEU A 604 14.90 -0.29 30.24
C LEU A 604 16.06 -0.91 29.50
N ASN A 605 17.07 -1.32 30.28
CA ASN A 605 18.15 -2.14 29.79
C ASN A 605 17.58 -3.43 29.16
N SER A 606 18.02 -3.76 27.96
CA SER A 606 17.64 -4.96 27.20
C SER A 606 17.98 -6.30 27.88
N SER A 607 18.55 -6.27 29.08
CA SER A 607 19.11 -7.42 29.80
C SER A 607 18.09 -8.35 30.49
N GLY A 608 16.80 -8.14 30.32
CA GLY A 608 15.78 -8.96 30.96
C GLY A 608 14.81 -9.69 30.01
N LYS A 609 14.88 -9.42 28.70
CA LYS A 609 14.02 -10.09 27.71
C LYS A 609 14.75 -11.29 27.11
N TYR A 610 14.48 -12.49 27.56
CA TYR A 610 15.04 -13.70 26.97
C TYR A 610 14.04 -14.85 27.03
N LEU A 611 14.14 -15.71 26.06
CA LEU A 611 13.60 -17.06 26.11
C LEU A 611 14.80 -17.99 25.99
N LYS A 612 15.00 -18.86 26.98
CA LYS A 612 16.09 -19.83 27.00
C LYS A 612 15.51 -21.22 26.94
N VAL A 613 15.90 -21.98 25.95
CA VAL A 613 15.53 -23.37 25.80
C VAL A 613 16.70 -24.22 26.25
N LEU A 614 16.47 -25.09 27.19
CA LEU A 614 17.45 -26.00 27.76
C LEU A 614 17.10 -27.41 27.31
N PHE A 615 17.96 -27.99 26.49
CA PHE A 615 17.83 -29.39 26.05
C PHE A 615 18.57 -30.31 27.02
N ASP A 616 17.99 -31.45 27.25
CA ASP A 616 18.54 -32.50 28.11
C ASP A 616 19.29 -33.56 27.26
N ASP A 617 20.21 -33.08 26.38
CA ASP A 617 21.00 -33.96 25.52
C ASP A 617 22.45 -33.50 25.41
N ASP A 618 23.40 -34.38 25.80
CA ASP A 618 24.84 -34.16 25.72
C ASP A 618 25.46 -34.52 24.35
N LYS A 619 24.63 -34.93 23.37
CA LYS A 619 25.12 -35.31 22.05
C LYS A 619 25.06 -34.12 21.07
N LYS A 620 26.18 -33.88 20.37
CA LYS A 620 26.25 -32.91 19.26
C LYS A 620 25.37 -33.40 18.09
N LYS A 621 24.10 -33.09 18.12
CA LYS A 621 23.13 -33.31 17.04
C LYS A 621 22.60 -31.98 16.55
N GLU A 622 22.19 -31.93 15.29
CA GLU A 622 21.42 -30.80 14.77
C GLU A 622 20.07 -30.76 15.47
N THR A 623 19.78 -29.66 16.14
CA THR A 623 18.57 -29.49 16.95
C THR A 623 17.79 -28.29 16.43
N TYR A 624 16.54 -28.47 16.13
CA TYR A 624 15.63 -27.42 15.69
C TYR A 624 14.65 -27.08 16.79
N LEU A 625 14.38 -25.80 16.93
CA LEU A 625 13.36 -25.27 17.82
C LEU A 625 12.13 -24.88 16.99
N TYR A 626 10.99 -25.42 17.33
CA TYR A 626 9.71 -25.14 16.70
C TYR A 626 8.89 -24.14 17.49
#